data_1609e38c8aeb2beca53ed6fcb8f1a496
#
_entry.id   1609e38c8aeb2beca53ed6fcb8f1a496
#
_cell.length_a   1.000
_cell.length_b   1.000
_cell.length_c   1.000
_cell.angle_alpha   90.00
_cell.angle_beta   90.00
_cell.angle_gamma   90.00
#
_symmetry.space_group_name_H-M   'P 1'
#
loop_
_entity.id
_entity.type
_entity.pdbx_description
1 polymer ?
#
loop_
_entity_poly.entity_id
_entity_poly.type
_entity_poly.pdbx_seq_one_letter_code
_entity_poly.pdbx_strand_id
1 'polypeptide(L)'
;VFIRKPSLSCRESDVTPESVYFGRRRFIRAIASSAAMASLAPPLRAQPEDYPEVAGPVPSWLRERLTSVQRTISASDGDAVTPFSDATTYNNFYEFGPDKGDPARYAPRMSVAPWAVQVDGEVARPGTLSLEDLLPTSGLEERIYRLRCVEAWSMVIPWLGIPLSGLIKRFEPLSSAKYVRFETAVMPDVMPGVRSNFALIDWPYVEGLRLDEAVHPLAFLAVGMYGRELPNQNGAPLRLVVPWKYGFKSIKSIVRISFVREQPRTTWQSLAPSEYGFYANVNPAVSHPRWSQATERRLPSGLFSPDIRDTLLFNGYADQVAGLYRGMDLRRNY
;
A
#
# COMPACT_ATOMS: atom_id res chain seq x y z
N VAL A 1 -58.62 -14.87 -10.64
CA VAL A 1 -57.18 -15.01 -10.57
C VAL A 1 -56.65 -13.77 -9.78
N PHE A 2 -56.23 -14.01 -8.53
CA PHE A 2 -55.64 -12.94 -7.69
C PHE A 2 -54.11 -12.93 -7.96
N ILE A 3 -53.66 -11.83 -8.57
CA ILE A 3 -52.21 -11.57 -8.74
C ILE A 3 -51.71 -10.98 -7.43
N ARG A 4 -50.96 -11.74 -6.63
CA ARG A 4 -50.21 -11.24 -5.50
C ARG A 4 -48.98 -10.48 -6.02
N LYS A 5 -48.92 -9.16 -5.78
CA LYS A 5 -47.68 -8.39 -5.93
C LYS A 5 -46.66 -8.88 -4.89
N PRO A 6 -45.40 -9.16 -5.24
CA PRO A 6 -44.39 -9.45 -4.24
C PRO A 6 -44.16 -8.22 -3.39
N SER A 7 -44.24 -8.35 -2.07
CA SER A 7 -43.80 -7.30 -1.14
C SER A 7 -42.29 -7.21 -1.22
N LEU A 8 -41.77 -6.07 -1.67
CA LEU A 8 -40.36 -5.72 -1.54
C LEU A 8 -40.09 -5.45 -0.05
N SER A 9 -39.70 -6.49 0.69
CA SER A 9 -39.14 -6.32 2.03
C SER A 9 -37.68 -5.90 1.87
N CYS A 10 -37.40 -4.61 1.96
CA CYS A 10 -36.05 -4.11 2.21
C CYS A 10 -35.62 -4.63 3.59
N ARG A 11 -34.45 -5.26 3.68
CA ARG A 11 -33.82 -5.56 4.96
C ARG A 11 -33.21 -4.27 5.51
N GLU A 12 -33.16 -4.16 6.83
CA GLU A 12 -32.57 -3.00 7.51
C GLU A 12 -31.10 -2.73 7.09
N SER A 13 -30.38 -3.79 6.68
CA SER A 13 -29.04 -3.73 6.06
C SER A 13 -28.98 -3.03 4.69
N ASP A 14 -30.12 -2.88 4.00
CA ASP A 14 -30.19 -2.30 2.66
C ASP A 14 -30.49 -0.79 2.71
N VAL A 15 -30.69 -0.25 3.91
CA VAL A 15 -30.98 1.17 4.14
C VAL A 15 -29.69 1.92 4.43
N THR A 16 -29.34 2.86 3.55
CA THR A 16 -28.20 3.76 3.78
C THR A 16 -28.46 4.59 5.05
N PRO A 17 -27.57 4.59 6.06
CA PRO A 17 -27.74 5.40 7.26
C PRO A 17 -28.02 6.87 6.94
N GLU A 18 -28.92 7.49 7.67
CA GLU A 18 -29.36 8.88 7.47
C GLU A 18 -28.20 9.88 7.48
N SER A 19 -27.18 9.65 8.32
CA SER A 19 -25.96 10.45 8.38
C SER A 19 -25.16 10.43 7.08
N VAL A 20 -25.15 9.31 6.35
CA VAL A 20 -24.46 9.16 5.06
C VAL A 20 -25.28 9.84 3.95
N TYR A 21 -26.61 9.78 4.03
CA TYR A 21 -27.51 10.43 3.08
C TYR A 21 -27.45 11.97 3.17
N PHE A 22 -27.45 12.53 4.36
CA PHE A 22 -27.33 13.99 4.57
C PHE A 22 -25.92 14.51 4.31
N GLY A 23 -24.86 13.71 4.52
CA GLY A 23 -23.49 14.03 4.14
C GLY A 23 -23.35 14.23 2.63
N ARG A 24 -24.01 13.41 1.80
CA ARG A 24 -24.05 13.59 0.33
C ARG A 24 -24.68 14.91 -0.12
N ARG A 25 -25.78 15.31 0.50
CA ARG A 25 -26.45 16.59 0.16
C ARG A 25 -25.61 17.82 0.53
N ARG A 26 -24.88 17.79 1.65
CA ARG A 26 -23.94 18.86 2.03
C ARG A 26 -22.76 18.90 1.07
N PHE A 27 -22.23 17.75 0.67
CA PHE A 27 -21.14 17.63 -0.28
C PHE A 27 -21.52 18.15 -1.67
N ILE A 28 -22.70 17.78 -2.19
CA ILE A 28 -23.22 18.28 -3.48
C ILE A 28 -23.49 19.79 -3.44
N ARG A 29 -24.00 20.34 -2.34
CA ARG A 29 -24.19 21.78 -2.20
C ARG A 29 -22.89 22.55 -2.08
N ALA A 30 -21.87 22.01 -1.42
CA ALA A 30 -20.52 22.59 -1.35
C ALA A 30 -19.86 22.62 -2.75
N ILE A 31 -20.03 21.59 -3.56
CA ILE A 31 -19.53 21.54 -4.95
C ILE A 31 -20.26 22.56 -5.83
N ALA A 32 -21.58 22.71 -5.70
CA ALA A 32 -22.35 23.68 -6.49
C ALA A 32 -21.99 25.15 -6.14
N SER A 33 -21.64 25.41 -4.87
CA SER A 33 -21.22 26.75 -4.43
C SER A 33 -19.76 27.08 -4.81
N SER A 34 -18.88 26.09 -4.92
CA SER A 34 -17.48 26.29 -5.33
C SER A 34 -17.31 26.35 -6.85
N ALA A 35 -18.20 25.72 -7.64
CA ALA A 35 -18.13 25.79 -9.10
C ALA A 35 -18.42 27.20 -9.65
N ALA A 36 -19.18 28.04 -8.94
CA ALA A 36 -19.48 29.42 -9.37
C ALA A 36 -18.31 30.41 -9.11
N MET A 37 -17.35 30.07 -8.25
CA MET A 37 -16.19 30.90 -7.95
C MET A 37 -14.88 30.40 -8.58
N ALA A 38 -14.85 29.18 -9.11
CA ALA A 38 -13.65 28.57 -9.70
C ALA A 38 -13.34 29.03 -11.12
N SER A 39 -14.24 29.81 -11.76
CA SER A 39 -14.05 30.28 -13.14
C SER A 39 -13.14 31.52 -13.29
N LEU A 40 -12.62 32.09 -12.20
CA LEU A 40 -11.78 33.30 -12.22
C LEU A 40 -10.43 33.15 -11.49
N ALA A 41 -10.10 31.99 -10.94
CA ALA A 41 -8.78 31.75 -10.38
C ALA A 41 -7.90 30.98 -11.36
N PRO A 42 -6.64 31.42 -11.62
CA PRO A 42 -5.70 30.60 -12.36
C PRO A 42 -5.48 29.29 -11.59
N PRO A 43 -5.17 28.17 -12.29
CA PRO A 43 -4.91 26.91 -11.62
C PRO A 43 -3.76 27.14 -10.64
N LEU A 44 -4.04 26.97 -9.35
CA LEU A 44 -3.01 26.91 -8.32
C LEU A 44 -2.19 25.64 -8.61
N ARG A 45 -1.12 25.84 -9.35
CA ARG A 45 -0.05 24.88 -9.50
C ARG A 45 0.74 24.96 -8.21
N ALA A 46 0.59 24.02 -7.32
CA ALA A 46 1.43 23.92 -6.14
C ALA A 46 2.88 23.91 -6.62
N GLN A 47 3.67 24.88 -6.13
CA GLN A 47 5.09 24.95 -6.44
C GLN A 47 5.77 23.79 -5.68
N PRO A 48 6.85 23.21 -6.22
CA PRO A 48 7.57 22.11 -5.54
C PRO A 48 8.12 22.49 -4.14
N GLU A 49 8.08 23.76 -3.80
CA GLU A 49 8.63 24.35 -2.56
C GLU A 49 7.66 24.27 -1.37
N ASP A 50 6.36 23.96 -1.59
CA ASP A 50 5.31 23.90 -0.56
C ASP A 50 5.15 22.53 0.11
N TYR A 51 5.99 21.56 -0.20
CA TYR A 51 5.92 20.25 0.46
C TYR A 51 6.72 20.30 1.76
N PRO A 52 6.12 19.95 2.91
CA PRO A 52 6.89 19.84 4.13
C PRO A 52 8.06 18.89 3.89
N GLU A 53 9.27 19.37 4.16
CA GLU A 53 10.45 18.52 4.23
C GLU A 53 10.09 17.29 5.05
N VAL A 54 10.59 16.12 4.63
CA VAL A 54 10.43 14.89 5.42
C VAL A 54 10.87 15.20 6.84
N ALA A 55 9.89 15.24 7.76
CA ALA A 55 10.15 15.68 9.12
C ALA A 55 10.98 14.64 9.86
N GLY A 56 12.16 15.01 10.19
CA GLY A 56 13.15 14.25 10.93
C GLY A 56 14.43 14.05 10.12
N PRO A 57 15.58 14.15 10.75
CA PRO A 57 16.84 13.97 10.04
C PRO A 57 16.94 12.50 9.62
N VAL A 58 16.77 12.26 8.32
CA VAL A 58 17.16 10.99 7.71
C VAL A 58 18.67 10.83 7.97
N PRO A 59 19.10 9.67 8.47
CA PRO A 59 20.51 9.43 8.74
C PRO A 59 21.36 9.69 7.50
N SER A 60 22.48 10.40 7.65
CA SER A 60 23.37 10.76 6.53
C SER A 60 23.80 9.53 5.73
N TRP A 61 24.08 8.41 6.41
CA TRP A 61 24.47 7.15 5.78
C TRP A 61 23.38 6.64 4.80
N LEU A 62 22.09 6.81 5.10
CA LEU A 62 21.01 6.39 4.20
C LEU A 62 20.96 7.29 2.97
N ARG A 63 21.09 8.59 3.16
CA ARG A 63 21.14 9.57 2.05
C ARG A 63 22.30 9.28 1.10
N GLU A 64 23.50 9.01 1.64
CA GLU A 64 24.67 8.63 0.85
C GLU A 64 24.43 7.35 0.04
N ARG A 65 23.83 6.34 0.65
CA ARG A 65 23.48 5.08 -0.06
C ARG A 65 22.45 5.29 -1.17
N LEU A 66 21.45 6.14 -0.95
CA LEU A 66 20.42 6.45 -1.94
C LEU A 66 20.99 7.21 -3.15
N THR A 67 21.94 8.12 -2.92
CA THR A 67 22.59 8.86 -4.02
C THR A 67 23.54 7.98 -4.84
N SER A 68 23.98 6.85 -4.30
CA SER A 68 24.89 5.90 -4.98
C SER A 68 24.18 4.85 -5.82
N VAL A 69 22.86 4.88 -5.93
CA VAL A 69 22.08 3.94 -6.76
C VAL A 69 22.45 4.10 -8.23
N GLN A 70 22.98 3.02 -8.81
CA GLN A 70 23.45 3.03 -10.21
C GLN A 70 22.59 2.19 -11.15
N ARG A 71 21.65 1.43 -10.61
CA ARG A 71 20.83 0.50 -11.40
C ARG A 71 19.36 0.85 -11.30
N THR A 72 18.77 1.18 -12.44
CA THR A 72 17.31 1.35 -12.59
C THR A 72 16.74 0.18 -13.38
N ILE A 73 15.70 -0.45 -12.83
CA ILE A 73 14.93 -1.50 -13.48
C ILE A 73 13.50 -0.99 -13.66
N SER A 74 13.08 -0.78 -14.90
CA SER A 74 11.69 -0.47 -15.21
C SER A 74 10.95 -1.77 -15.52
N ALA A 75 9.85 -2.00 -14.81
CA ALA A 75 8.93 -3.10 -15.03
C ALA A 75 7.49 -2.60 -15.20
N SER A 76 7.34 -1.43 -15.79
CA SER A 76 6.05 -0.75 -16.03
C SER A 76 5.72 -0.57 -17.52
N ASP A 77 6.45 -1.23 -18.42
CA ASP A 77 6.25 -1.21 -19.88
C ASP A 77 6.16 0.22 -20.47
N GLY A 78 6.99 1.14 -19.94
CA GLY A 78 7.04 2.52 -20.41
C GLY A 78 5.90 3.42 -19.92
N ASP A 79 5.08 2.97 -18.96
CA ASP A 79 4.09 3.84 -18.32
C ASP A 79 4.74 5.09 -17.72
N ALA A 80 4.09 6.24 -17.85
CA ALA A 80 4.55 7.48 -17.25
C ALA A 80 4.57 7.37 -15.73
N VAL A 81 5.68 7.81 -15.13
CA VAL A 81 5.83 7.89 -13.66
C VAL A 81 4.82 8.89 -13.09
N THR A 82 4.13 8.51 -12.04
CA THR A 82 3.22 9.40 -11.31
C THR A 82 4.00 10.56 -10.69
N PRO A 83 3.52 11.81 -10.75
CA PRO A 83 4.20 12.92 -10.10
C PRO A 83 4.41 12.67 -8.59
N PHE A 84 5.54 13.12 -8.06
CA PHE A 84 5.88 12.94 -6.64
C PHE A 84 4.80 13.51 -5.71
N SER A 85 4.22 14.67 -6.06
CA SER A 85 3.12 15.28 -5.32
C SER A 85 1.93 14.33 -5.15
N ASP A 86 1.48 13.70 -6.23
CA ASP A 86 0.33 12.78 -6.17
C ASP A 86 0.66 11.54 -5.36
N ALA A 87 1.87 10.99 -5.54
CA ALA A 87 2.32 9.81 -4.82
C ALA A 87 2.48 10.05 -3.31
N THR A 88 2.71 11.28 -2.87
CA THR A 88 2.95 11.63 -1.46
C THR A 88 1.76 12.24 -0.75
N THR A 89 0.73 12.68 -1.47
CA THR A 89 -0.48 13.31 -0.89
C THR A 89 -1.75 12.46 -1.00
N TYR A 90 -1.70 11.36 -1.75
CA TYR A 90 -2.83 10.46 -1.93
C TYR A 90 -2.45 9.05 -1.45
N ASN A 91 -2.60 8.80 -0.15
CA ASN A 91 -2.12 7.59 0.50
C ASN A 91 -3.21 6.88 1.31
N ASN A 92 -3.08 5.57 1.46
CA ASN A 92 -3.75 4.77 2.46
C ASN A 92 -2.72 4.36 3.53
N PHE A 93 -2.83 4.93 4.73
CA PHE A 93 -2.02 4.56 5.89
C PHE A 93 -2.90 4.78 7.13
N TYR A 94 -3.71 3.78 7.44
CA TYR A 94 -4.82 3.87 8.38
C TYR A 94 -4.41 4.19 9.82
N GLU A 95 -3.16 3.92 10.18
CA GLU A 95 -2.57 4.34 11.44
C GLU A 95 -2.61 5.86 11.62
N PHE A 96 -2.59 6.62 10.51
CA PHE A 96 -2.70 8.08 10.53
C PHE A 96 -4.12 8.58 10.30
N GLY A 97 -5.02 7.75 9.77
CA GLY A 97 -6.41 8.10 9.53
C GLY A 97 -6.99 7.47 8.25
N PRO A 98 -8.33 7.56 8.08
CA PRO A 98 -9.02 6.92 6.96
C PRO A 98 -8.96 7.73 5.65
N ASP A 99 -8.74 9.06 5.72
CA ASP A 99 -8.73 9.92 4.55
C ASP A 99 -7.38 9.87 3.82
N LYS A 100 -7.41 10.05 2.50
CA LYS A 100 -6.20 9.98 1.64
C LYS A 100 -5.15 11.04 1.99
N GLY A 101 -5.56 12.17 2.52
CA GLY A 101 -4.68 13.27 2.94
C GLY A 101 -4.16 13.15 4.37
N ASP A 102 -4.76 12.29 5.20
CA ASP A 102 -4.38 12.14 6.61
C ASP A 102 -2.91 11.71 6.79
N PRO A 103 -2.39 10.73 6.03
CA PRO A 103 -1.00 10.35 6.15
C PRO A 103 -0.04 11.51 5.84
N ALA A 104 -0.27 12.28 4.79
CA ALA A 104 0.56 13.43 4.46
C ALA A 104 0.52 14.52 5.56
N ARG A 105 -0.62 14.66 6.24
CA ARG A 105 -0.82 15.65 7.31
C ARG A 105 -0.16 15.25 8.63
N TYR A 106 -0.25 13.98 9.01
CA TYR A 106 0.11 13.52 10.36
C TYR A 106 1.44 12.76 10.42
N ALA A 107 1.80 11.99 9.38
CA ALA A 107 3.02 11.20 9.37
C ALA A 107 4.33 12.00 9.51
N PRO A 108 4.44 13.28 9.09
CA PRO A 108 5.65 14.06 9.31
C PRO A 108 6.11 14.17 10.77
N ARG A 109 5.23 13.89 11.75
CA ARG A 109 5.58 13.86 13.17
C ARG A 109 6.27 12.57 13.62
N MET A 110 6.24 11.52 12.80
CA MET A 110 6.81 10.21 13.13
C MET A 110 8.34 10.27 13.01
N SER A 111 9.05 9.90 14.08
CA SER A 111 10.50 9.69 14.01
C SER A 111 10.80 8.36 13.32
N VAL A 112 11.72 8.39 12.36
CA VAL A 112 12.19 7.21 11.61
C VAL A 112 13.64 6.82 11.96
N ALA A 113 14.24 7.52 12.91
CA ALA A 113 15.59 7.23 13.39
C ALA A 113 15.66 7.45 14.92
N PRO A 114 16.27 6.54 15.69
CA PRO A 114 16.76 5.23 15.24
C PRO A 114 15.62 4.26 14.87
N TRP A 115 15.87 3.33 13.94
CA TRP A 115 14.91 2.31 13.56
C TRP A 115 15.52 0.93 13.63
N ALA A 116 14.79 -0.03 14.20
CA ALA A 116 15.19 -1.41 14.31
C ALA A 116 14.08 -2.35 13.83
N VAL A 117 14.46 -3.47 13.26
CA VAL A 117 13.56 -4.51 12.78
C VAL A 117 13.90 -5.81 13.51
N GLN A 118 12.92 -6.38 14.18
CA GLN A 118 13.02 -7.71 14.78
C GLN A 118 12.77 -8.77 13.69
N VAL A 119 13.64 -9.76 13.63
CA VAL A 119 13.48 -10.94 12.77
C VAL A 119 13.47 -12.18 13.62
N ASP A 120 12.42 -13.00 13.49
CA ASP A 120 12.22 -14.18 14.33
C ASP A 120 11.42 -15.32 13.65
N GLY A 121 11.06 -16.32 14.44
CA GLY A 121 10.30 -17.49 14.00
C GLY A 121 11.19 -18.60 13.44
N GLU A 122 10.78 -19.22 12.37
CA GLU A 122 11.42 -20.39 11.74
C GLU A 122 12.66 -19.99 10.92
N VAL A 123 13.68 -19.46 11.58
CA VAL A 123 14.97 -19.04 11.00
C VAL A 123 16.14 -19.52 11.86
N ALA A 124 17.29 -19.77 11.23
CA ALA A 124 18.51 -20.17 11.93
C ALA A 124 19.20 -18.97 12.62
N ARG A 125 18.95 -17.75 12.15
CA ARG A 125 19.61 -16.52 12.62
C ARG A 125 18.62 -15.44 13.02
N PRO A 126 17.82 -15.63 14.11
CA PRO A 126 16.95 -14.57 14.59
C PRO A 126 17.77 -13.42 15.20
N GLY A 127 17.16 -12.22 15.24
CA GLY A 127 17.79 -11.07 15.88
C GLY A 127 17.05 -9.77 15.63
N THR A 128 17.49 -8.71 16.30
CA THR A 128 17.03 -7.35 16.07
C THR A 128 18.16 -6.57 15.41
N LEU A 129 17.91 -6.00 14.23
CA LEU A 129 18.90 -5.26 13.48
C LEU A 129 18.47 -3.81 13.36
N SER A 130 19.45 -2.90 13.45
CA SER A 130 19.25 -1.53 13.03
C SER A 130 18.94 -1.49 11.52
N LEU A 131 18.29 -0.45 11.06
CA LEU A 131 18.06 -0.26 9.62
C LEU A 131 19.38 -0.22 8.84
N GLU A 132 20.42 0.36 9.44
CA GLU A 132 21.76 0.43 8.85
C GLU A 132 22.38 -0.95 8.63
N ASP A 133 22.26 -1.83 9.62
CA ASP A 133 22.76 -3.21 9.56
C ASP A 133 21.89 -4.11 8.67
N LEU A 134 20.62 -3.79 8.55
CA LEU A 134 19.70 -4.55 7.71
C LEU A 134 19.95 -4.31 6.22
N LEU A 135 20.32 -3.09 5.85
CA LEU A 135 20.61 -2.72 4.47
C LEU A 135 22.08 -2.98 4.11
N PRO A 136 22.38 -3.50 2.91
CA PRO A 136 23.74 -3.64 2.45
C PRO A 136 24.39 -2.26 2.25
N THR A 137 25.70 -2.20 2.40
CA THR A 137 26.49 -0.98 2.16
C THR A 137 26.49 -0.53 0.70
N SER A 138 26.22 -1.45 -0.23
CA SER A 138 26.13 -1.22 -1.67
C SER A 138 25.05 -2.13 -2.28
N GLY A 139 24.63 -1.82 -3.52
CA GLY A 139 23.66 -2.66 -4.25
C GLY A 139 22.20 -2.28 -3.99
N LEU A 140 21.91 -1.04 -3.56
CA LEU A 140 20.57 -0.49 -3.67
C LEU A 140 20.21 -0.34 -5.15
N GLU A 141 18.97 -0.64 -5.46
CA GLU A 141 18.41 -0.56 -6.81
C GLU A 141 17.26 0.44 -6.84
N GLU A 142 17.05 1.05 -8.00
CA GLU A 142 15.78 1.72 -8.30
C GLU A 142 14.92 0.78 -9.12
N ARG A 143 13.63 0.68 -8.74
CA ARG A 143 12.64 -0.12 -9.46
C ARG A 143 11.39 0.67 -9.73
N ILE A 144 11.07 0.85 -11.01
CA ILE A 144 9.86 1.54 -11.43
C ILE A 144 8.75 0.51 -11.57
N TYR A 145 7.80 0.54 -10.64
CA TYR A 145 6.72 -0.43 -10.55
C TYR A 145 5.35 0.23 -10.62
N ARG A 146 4.39 -0.49 -11.23
CA ARG A 146 2.96 -0.21 -11.06
C ARG A 146 2.54 -0.49 -9.63
N LEU A 147 1.70 0.37 -9.07
CA LEU A 147 0.99 0.17 -7.81
C LEU A 147 -0.50 0.19 -8.10
N ARG A 148 -1.25 -0.82 -7.66
CA ARG A 148 -2.70 -0.93 -7.83
C ARG A 148 -3.37 -1.07 -6.47
N CYS A 149 -4.18 -0.08 -6.10
CA CYS A 149 -4.99 -0.17 -4.88
C CYS A 149 -6.26 -0.99 -5.12
N VAL A 150 -6.71 -1.73 -4.11
CA VAL A 150 -8.00 -2.43 -4.15
C VAL A 150 -9.17 -1.47 -4.41
N GLU A 151 -9.05 -0.19 -4.06
CA GLU A 151 -10.02 0.88 -4.32
C GLU A 151 -10.05 1.37 -5.78
N ALA A 152 -9.52 0.60 -6.72
CA ALA A 152 -9.55 0.86 -8.15
C ALA A 152 -8.82 2.14 -8.61
N TRP A 153 -7.76 2.54 -7.92
CA TRP A 153 -6.82 3.56 -8.41
C TRP A 153 -5.40 3.01 -8.51
N SER A 154 -4.56 3.61 -9.33
CA SER A 154 -3.20 3.13 -9.60
C SER A 154 -2.21 4.26 -9.81
N MET A 155 -0.93 3.94 -9.60
CA MET A 155 0.23 4.80 -9.80
C MET A 155 1.35 4.02 -10.45
N VAL A 156 2.39 4.73 -10.90
CA VAL A 156 3.71 4.17 -11.28
C VAL A 156 4.75 4.90 -10.46
N ILE A 157 5.49 4.16 -9.66
CA ILE A 157 6.39 4.74 -8.65
C ILE A 157 7.80 4.17 -8.79
N PRO A 158 8.84 5.03 -8.86
CA PRO A 158 10.25 4.62 -8.80
C PRO A 158 10.66 4.44 -7.33
N TRP A 159 10.77 3.18 -6.90
CA TRP A 159 11.18 2.78 -5.56
C TRP A 159 12.69 2.56 -5.48
N LEU A 160 13.30 2.94 -4.36
CA LEU A 160 14.71 2.70 -4.05
C LEU A 160 14.82 1.71 -2.89
N GLY A 161 15.63 0.69 -3.03
CA GLY A 161 15.76 -0.33 -1.98
C GLY A 161 16.50 -1.58 -2.41
N ILE A 162 16.09 -2.73 -1.88
CA ILE A 162 16.70 -4.04 -2.10
C ILE A 162 15.66 -5.13 -2.41
N PRO A 163 16.03 -6.18 -3.18
CA PRO A 163 15.20 -7.38 -3.27
C PRO A 163 15.00 -8.02 -1.89
N LEU A 164 13.76 -8.35 -1.56
CA LEU A 164 13.43 -9.01 -0.28
C LEU A 164 14.16 -10.35 -0.14
N SER A 165 14.37 -11.07 -1.23
CA SER A 165 15.09 -12.36 -1.25
C SER A 165 16.51 -12.28 -0.69
N GLY A 166 17.22 -11.16 -0.86
CA GLY A 166 18.55 -10.94 -0.31
C GLY A 166 18.52 -10.91 1.22
N LEU A 167 17.53 -10.21 1.79
CA LEU A 167 17.34 -10.18 3.24
C LEU A 167 16.93 -11.55 3.78
N ILE A 168 15.99 -12.24 3.14
CA ILE A 168 15.53 -13.57 3.56
C ILE A 168 16.68 -14.56 3.65
N LYS A 169 17.56 -14.59 2.65
CA LYS A 169 18.75 -15.47 2.62
C LYS A 169 19.66 -15.25 3.83
N ARG A 170 19.79 -14.01 4.32
CA ARG A 170 20.65 -13.67 5.47
C ARG A 170 20.19 -14.33 6.77
N PHE A 171 18.88 -14.54 6.93
CA PHE A 171 18.30 -15.13 8.14
C PHE A 171 18.19 -16.65 8.08
N GLU A 172 18.50 -17.28 6.94
CA GLU A 172 18.51 -18.73 6.76
C GLU A 172 17.20 -19.39 7.23
N PRO A 173 16.09 -19.20 6.47
CA PRO A 173 14.80 -19.81 6.84
C PRO A 173 14.92 -21.33 6.95
N LEU A 174 14.36 -21.90 8.01
CA LEU A 174 14.27 -23.35 8.19
C LEU A 174 13.31 -23.96 7.16
N SER A 175 13.43 -25.25 6.89
CA SER A 175 12.52 -25.97 5.97
C SER A 175 11.07 -25.95 6.40
N SER A 176 10.80 -25.71 7.67
CA SER A 176 9.47 -25.52 8.27
C SER A 176 8.85 -24.15 7.95
N ALA A 177 9.63 -23.14 7.61
CA ALA A 177 9.10 -21.83 7.20
C ALA A 177 8.33 -21.94 5.87
N LYS A 178 7.07 -21.53 5.88
CA LYS A 178 6.20 -21.53 4.70
C LYS A 178 5.72 -20.13 4.31
N TYR A 179 5.71 -19.22 5.28
CA TYR A 179 5.23 -17.86 5.11
C TYR A 179 6.15 -16.86 5.82
N VAL A 180 6.09 -15.62 5.35
CA VAL A 180 6.73 -14.47 5.99
C VAL A 180 5.62 -13.52 6.43
N ARG A 181 5.58 -13.20 7.71
CA ARG A 181 4.64 -12.28 8.35
C ARG A 181 5.36 -10.98 8.68
N PHE A 182 4.70 -9.86 8.47
CA PHE A 182 5.22 -8.52 8.72
C PHE A 182 4.30 -7.76 9.66
N GLU A 183 4.88 -6.88 10.49
CA GLU A 183 4.13 -5.98 11.36
C GLU A 183 4.59 -4.53 11.18
N THR A 184 3.60 -3.61 11.15
CA THR A 184 3.83 -2.16 11.14
C THR A 184 4.12 -1.66 12.55
N ALA A 185 4.88 -0.57 12.67
CA ALA A 185 5.09 0.16 13.92
C ALA A 185 3.75 0.69 14.47
N VAL A 186 3.62 0.68 15.80
CA VAL A 186 2.49 1.24 16.53
C VAL A 186 2.99 2.39 17.39
N MET A 187 2.66 3.62 17.03
CA MET A 187 3.11 4.84 17.70
C MET A 187 1.91 5.73 18.07
N PRO A 188 1.18 5.46 19.15
CA PRO A 188 -0.07 6.14 19.47
C PRO A 188 0.08 7.67 19.59
N ASP A 189 1.23 8.17 20.00
CA ASP A 189 1.46 9.61 20.18
C ASP A 189 1.43 10.41 18.85
N VAL A 190 1.80 9.76 17.74
CA VAL A 190 1.90 10.38 16.42
C VAL A 190 0.97 9.80 15.37
N MET A 191 0.33 8.65 15.68
CA MET A 191 -0.59 7.93 14.81
C MET A 191 -2.04 8.06 15.30
N PRO A 192 -2.80 9.10 14.90
CA PRO A 192 -4.16 9.35 15.39
C PRO A 192 -5.13 8.19 15.14
N GLY A 193 -4.98 7.44 14.01
CA GLY A 193 -5.81 6.31 13.69
C GLY A 193 -5.69 5.16 14.68
N VAL A 194 -4.51 4.97 15.27
CA VAL A 194 -4.26 3.94 16.29
C VAL A 194 -5.00 4.26 17.61
N ARG A 195 -5.17 5.54 17.93
CA ARG A 195 -5.86 5.99 19.15
C ARG A 195 -7.36 6.10 19.00
N SER A 196 -7.88 5.97 17.79
CA SER A 196 -9.30 6.15 17.52
C SER A 196 -10.13 5.07 18.24
N ASN A 197 -11.08 5.47 19.07
CA ASN A 197 -12.06 4.56 19.66
C ASN A 197 -13.01 3.94 18.61
N PHE A 198 -12.97 4.43 17.38
CA PHE A 198 -13.69 3.92 16.22
C PHE A 198 -12.77 3.16 15.27
N ALA A 199 -11.54 2.80 15.72
CA ALA A 199 -10.65 1.99 14.91
C ALA A 199 -11.29 0.63 14.66
N LEU A 200 -11.53 0.32 13.38
CA LEU A 200 -12.03 -0.99 12.95
C LEU A 200 -10.92 -2.04 12.90
N ILE A 201 -9.67 -1.61 13.05
CA ILE A 201 -8.46 -2.42 12.89
C ILE A 201 -7.87 -2.74 14.26
N ASP A 202 -7.61 -4.02 14.50
CA ASP A 202 -6.78 -4.47 15.60
C ASP A 202 -5.30 -4.22 15.27
N TRP A 203 -4.66 -3.35 16.02
CA TRP A 203 -3.25 -2.99 15.83
C TRP A 203 -2.31 -3.98 16.50
N PRO A 204 -1.11 -4.26 15.97
CA PRO A 204 -0.49 -3.67 14.78
C PRO A 204 -1.13 -4.11 13.47
N TYR A 205 -0.95 -3.32 12.40
CA TYR A 205 -1.27 -3.77 11.06
C TYR A 205 -0.34 -4.94 10.68
N VAL A 206 -0.93 -6.01 10.20
CA VAL A 206 -0.23 -7.27 9.86
C VAL A 206 -0.48 -7.64 8.41
N GLU A 207 0.58 -8.02 7.73
CA GLU A 207 0.54 -8.62 6.41
C GLU A 207 1.39 -9.87 6.30
N GLY A 208 1.15 -10.66 5.26
CA GLY A 208 1.89 -11.89 5.02
C GLY A 208 2.04 -12.23 3.54
N LEU A 209 3.11 -12.95 3.25
CA LEU A 209 3.39 -13.56 1.94
C LEU A 209 3.69 -15.05 2.13
N ARG A 210 3.42 -15.87 1.12
CA ARG A 210 4.06 -17.18 1.04
C ARG A 210 5.57 -16.98 0.87
N LEU A 211 6.36 -17.96 1.33
CA LEU A 211 7.82 -17.84 1.25
C LEU A 211 8.31 -17.75 -0.22
N ASP A 212 7.69 -18.48 -1.14
CA ASP A 212 8.01 -18.42 -2.57
C ASP A 212 7.65 -17.06 -3.21
N GLU A 213 6.57 -16.40 -2.76
CA GLU A 213 6.26 -15.02 -3.14
C GLU A 213 7.30 -14.04 -2.58
N ALA A 214 7.70 -14.24 -1.33
CA ALA A 214 8.65 -13.36 -0.66
C ALA A 214 10.07 -13.44 -1.25
N VAL A 215 10.48 -14.61 -1.76
CA VAL A 215 11.79 -14.76 -2.44
C VAL A 215 11.73 -14.45 -3.94
N HIS A 216 10.55 -14.14 -4.48
CA HIS A 216 10.42 -13.81 -5.88
C HIS A 216 11.20 -12.51 -6.22
N PRO A 217 11.87 -12.43 -7.38
CA PRO A 217 12.69 -11.27 -7.73
C PRO A 217 11.97 -9.92 -7.71
N LEU A 218 10.66 -9.88 -7.94
CA LEU A 218 9.86 -8.66 -7.89
C LEU A 218 9.48 -8.20 -6.48
N ALA A 219 9.57 -9.07 -5.45
CA ALA A 219 9.32 -8.67 -4.06
C ALA A 219 10.48 -7.79 -3.56
N PHE A 220 10.16 -6.60 -3.06
CA PHE A 220 11.12 -5.55 -2.83
C PHE A 220 10.91 -4.86 -1.48
N LEU A 221 11.98 -4.51 -0.80
CA LEU A 221 11.98 -3.66 0.39
C LEU A 221 12.46 -2.28 -0.02
N ALA A 222 11.55 -1.31 0.05
CA ALA A 222 11.85 0.07 -0.29
C ALA A 222 12.22 0.89 0.96
N VAL A 223 13.27 1.72 0.81
CA VAL A 223 13.76 2.71 1.77
C VAL A 223 13.80 4.11 1.19
N GLY A 224 13.42 4.24 -0.08
CA GLY A 224 13.35 5.50 -0.79
C GLY A 224 12.43 5.42 -2.01
N MET A 225 12.18 6.58 -2.61
CA MET A 225 11.44 6.74 -3.86
C MET A 225 11.84 8.06 -4.55
N TYR A 226 11.76 8.11 -5.88
CA TYR A 226 12.10 9.31 -6.68
C TYR A 226 13.51 9.85 -6.41
N GLY A 227 14.51 8.99 -6.25
CA GLY A 227 15.89 9.42 -6.02
C GLY A 227 16.19 9.97 -4.63
N ARG A 228 15.25 9.86 -3.67
CA ARG A 228 15.35 10.39 -2.31
C ARG A 228 14.81 9.43 -1.26
N GLU A 229 14.91 9.84 -0.01
CA GLU A 229 14.41 9.09 1.14
C GLU A 229 12.90 8.84 1.01
N LEU A 230 12.44 7.74 1.61
CA LEU A 230 11.03 7.39 1.67
C LEU A 230 10.29 8.37 2.59
N PRO A 231 9.27 9.10 2.11
CA PRO A 231 8.45 9.94 2.97
C PRO A 231 7.67 9.12 4.00
N ASN A 232 7.44 9.68 5.18
CA ASN A 232 6.75 9.00 6.28
C ASN A 232 5.37 8.48 5.85
N GLN A 233 4.58 9.29 5.15
CA GLN A 233 3.26 8.92 4.63
C GLN A 233 3.30 7.79 3.61
N ASN A 234 4.45 7.54 3.01
CA ASN A 234 4.68 6.43 2.08
C ASN A 234 5.24 5.17 2.75
N GLY A 235 5.42 5.21 4.08
CA GLY A 235 5.80 4.04 4.88
C GLY A 235 7.26 3.98 5.29
N ALA A 236 7.91 5.17 5.49
CA ALA A 236 9.28 5.24 6.00
C ALA A 236 9.44 4.49 7.35
N PRO A 237 10.66 4.08 7.67
CA PRO A 237 11.87 4.11 6.83
C PRO A 237 12.02 2.87 5.96
N LEU A 238 11.17 1.85 6.15
CA LEU A 238 11.21 0.57 5.46
C LEU A 238 9.81 0.07 5.16
N ARG A 239 9.53 -0.24 3.90
CA ARG A 239 8.27 -0.82 3.49
C ARG A 239 8.45 -1.96 2.49
N LEU A 240 7.45 -2.84 2.44
CA LEU A 240 7.32 -3.84 1.40
C LEU A 240 6.70 -3.23 0.12
N VAL A 241 7.15 -3.73 -1.05
CA VAL A 241 6.53 -3.47 -2.34
C VAL A 241 6.41 -4.79 -3.10
N VAL A 242 5.17 -5.17 -3.41
CA VAL A 242 4.82 -6.39 -4.14
C VAL A 242 3.92 -5.98 -5.32
N PRO A 243 4.49 -5.68 -6.49
CA PRO A 243 3.81 -4.94 -7.54
C PRO A 243 2.63 -5.68 -8.19
N TRP A 244 2.58 -7.00 -8.12
CA TRP A 244 1.49 -7.81 -8.70
C TRP A 244 0.29 -8.02 -7.77
N LYS A 245 0.39 -7.54 -6.52
CA LYS A 245 -0.66 -7.62 -5.51
C LYS A 245 -1.28 -6.24 -5.27
N TYR A 246 -2.49 -6.24 -4.72
CA TYR A 246 -3.11 -4.99 -4.28
C TYR A 246 -2.26 -4.27 -3.23
N GLY A 247 -2.26 -2.95 -3.28
CA GLY A 247 -1.36 -2.08 -2.52
C GLY A 247 -1.36 -2.29 -1.00
N PHE A 248 -2.44 -2.81 -0.42
CA PHE A 248 -2.50 -3.09 1.01
C PHE A 248 -1.56 -4.22 1.46
N LYS A 249 -1.18 -5.14 0.56
CA LYS A 249 -0.14 -6.16 0.81
C LYS A 249 1.25 -5.55 1.02
N SER A 250 1.47 -4.37 0.51
CA SER A 250 2.75 -3.65 0.58
C SER A 250 2.82 -2.86 1.90
N ILE A 251 2.94 -3.59 3.00
CA ILE A 251 2.97 -3.09 4.38
C ILE A 251 4.06 -2.04 4.61
N LYS A 252 3.76 -1.03 5.45
CA LYS A 252 4.55 0.17 5.69
C LYS A 252 5.20 0.16 7.06
N SER A 253 6.28 0.93 7.22
CA SER A 253 6.96 1.18 8.50
C SER A 253 7.20 -0.11 9.29
N ILE A 254 7.86 -1.09 8.65
CA ILE A 254 8.04 -2.44 9.17
C ILE A 254 8.96 -2.41 10.39
N VAL A 255 8.51 -3.05 11.49
CA VAL A 255 9.29 -3.26 12.72
C VAL A 255 9.53 -4.72 13.05
N ARG A 256 8.80 -5.64 12.41
CA ARG A 256 8.96 -7.08 12.64
C ARG A 256 8.75 -7.88 11.38
N ILE A 257 9.59 -8.91 11.20
CA ILE A 257 9.52 -9.91 10.13
C ILE A 257 9.62 -11.27 10.79
N SER A 258 8.54 -12.07 10.72
CA SER A 258 8.47 -13.39 11.34
C SER A 258 8.31 -14.48 10.27
N PHE A 259 9.14 -15.52 10.35
CA PHE A 259 9.00 -16.68 9.47
C PHE A 259 8.13 -17.72 10.19
N VAL A 260 7.04 -18.14 9.53
CA VAL A 260 6.03 -18.97 10.20
C VAL A 260 5.65 -20.18 9.34
N ARG A 261 5.18 -21.26 10.02
CA ARG A 261 4.77 -22.51 9.36
C ARG A 261 3.41 -22.40 8.72
N GLU A 262 2.51 -21.69 9.41
CA GLU A 262 1.11 -21.58 9.00
C GLU A 262 0.85 -20.22 8.37
N GLN A 263 -0.18 -20.16 7.53
CA GLN A 263 -0.61 -18.91 6.91
C GLN A 263 -1.04 -17.92 7.99
N PRO A 264 -0.35 -16.76 8.09
CA PRO A 264 -0.72 -15.76 9.09
C PRO A 264 -2.05 -15.10 8.70
N ARG A 265 -2.86 -14.78 9.70
CA ARG A 265 -4.00 -13.90 9.49
C ARG A 265 -3.51 -12.49 9.22
N THR A 266 -4.01 -11.88 8.15
CA THR A 266 -3.71 -10.49 7.80
C THR A 266 -4.81 -9.56 8.33
N THR A 267 -4.50 -8.28 8.49
CA THR A 267 -5.41 -7.31 9.08
C THR A 267 -6.73 -7.21 8.30
N TRP A 268 -6.68 -6.99 6.98
CA TRP A 268 -7.90 -6.87 6.18
C TRP A 268 -8.68 -8.18 6.08
N GLN A 269 -8.01 -9.33 5.99
CA GLN A 269 -8.66 -10.64 6.01
C GLN A 269 -9.38 -10.90 7.35
N SER A 270 -8.83 -10.43 8.47
CA SER A 270 -9.47 -10.55 9.78
C SER A 270 -10.68 -9.63 9.90
N LEU A 271 -10.57 -8.41 9.39
CA LEU A 271 -11.61 -7.38 9.46
C LEU A 271 -12.83 -7.70 8.57
N ALA A 272 -12.58 -8.09 7.32
CA ALA A 272 -13.64 -8.33 6.33
C ALA A 272 -13.26 -9.53 5.43
N PRO A 273 -13.39 -10.77 5.92
CA PRO A 273 -12.93 -11.97 5.21
C PRO A 273 -13.71 -12.28 3.93
N SER A 274 -14.90 -11.70 3.77
CA SER A 274 -15.68 -11.78 2.53
C SER A 274 -15.26 -10.78 1.46
N GLU A 275 -14.42 -9.80 1.80
CA GLU A 275 -13.98 -8.73 0.91
C GLU A 275 -12.48 -8.85 0.56
N TYR A 276 -11.67 -9.38 1.50
CA TYR A 276 -10.20 -9.40 1.40
C TYR A 276 -9.65 -10.80 1.66
N GLY A 277 -8.95 -11.33 0.68
CA GLY A 277 -8.26 -12.60 0.79
C GLY A 277 -6.79 -12.46 1.17
N PHE A 278 -6.15 -13.58 1.48
CA PHE A 278 -4.74 -13.62 1.85
C PHE A 278 -3.82 -13.24 0.69
N TYR A 279 -4.08 -13.79 -0.50
CA TYR A 279 -3.18 -13.59 -1.66
C TYR A 279 -3.24 -12.17 -2.19
N ALA A 280 -4.43 -11.58 -2.26
CA ALA A 280 -4.67 -10.21 -2.72
C ALA A 280 -3.96 -9.90 -4.06
N ASN A 281 -3.91 -10.87 -4.96
CA ASN A 281 -3.39 -10.68 -6.29
C ASN A 281 -4.33 -9.79 -7.10
N VAL A 282 -3.78 -8.84 -7.85
CA VAL A 282 -4.60 -8.01 -8.74
C VAL A 282 -5.28 -8.89 -9.79
N ASN A 283 -6.61 -8.94 -9.75
CA ASN A 283 -7.40 -9.78 -10.63
C ASN A 283 -8.66 -9.04 -11.11
N PRO A 284 -8.72 -8.63 -12.40
CA PRO A 284 -9.88 -7.93 -12.95
C PRO A 284 -11.16 -8.79 -13.00
N ALA A 285 -11.04 -10.12 -12.94
CA ALA A 285 -12.17 -11.05 -12.98
C ALA A 285 -12.80 -11.32 -11.61
N VAL A 286 -12.21 -10.78 -10.51
CA VAL A 286 -12.73 -10.89 -9.15
C VAL A 286 -13.01 -9.49 -8.62
N SER A 287 -14.28 -9.08 -8.69
CA SER A 287 -14.72 -7.77 -8.20
C SER A 287 -14.76 -7.75 -6.67
N HIS A 288 -14.49 -6.59 -6.09
CA HIS A 288 -14.83 -6.31 -4.70
C HIS A 288 -16.36 -6.28 -4.56
N PRO A 289 -16.95 -6.71 -3.43
CA PRO A 289 -18.41 -6.70 -3.27
C PRO A 289 -19.09 -5.35 -3.50
N ARG A 290 -18.35 -4.25 -3.34
CA ARG A 290 -18.87 -2.87 -3.44
C ARG A 290 -18.51 -2.15 -4.75
N TRP A 291 -17.52 -2.63 -5.51
CA TRP A 291 -17.10 -2.03 -6.79
C TRP A 291 -16.42 -3.03 -7.72
N SER A 292 -16.36 -2.69 -9.00
CA SER A 292 -15.67 -3.49 -10.01
C SER A 292 -14.15 -3.35 -9.93
N GLN A 293 -13.44 -4.44 -10.19
CA GLN A 293 -11.99 -4.45 -10.34
C GLN A 293 -11.55 -4.50 -11.82
N ALA A 294 -12.50 -4.48 -12.76
CA ALA A 294 -12.20 -4.59 -14.19
C ALA A 294 -11.41 -3.40 -14.73
N THR A 295 -11.60 -2.22 -14.14
CA THR A 295 -10.92 -0.99 -14.55
C THR A 295 -10.24 -0.32 -13.38
N GLU A 296 -9.30 0.57 -13.68
CA GLU A 296 -8.57 1.37 -12.71
C GLU A 296 -8.43 2.82 -13.16
N ARG A 297 -8.38 3.71 -12.18
CA ARG A 297 -8.12 5.13 -12.41
C ARG A 297 -6.64 5.41 -12.15
N ARG A 298 -5.88 5.70 -13.20
CA ARG A 298 -4.46 6.08 -13.09
C ARG A 298 -4.33 7.51 -12.58
N LEU A 299 -3.49 7.71 -11.57
CA LEU A 299 -3.18 9.03 -11.01
C LEU A 299 -1.92 9.63 -11.68
N PRO A 300 -1.91 10.96 -11.93
CA PRO A 300 -2.98 11.93 -11.65
C PRO A 300 -4.17 11.74 -12.58
N SER A 301 -5.36 12.07 -12.08
CA SER A 301 -6.60 11.88 -12.83
C SER A 301 -7.53 13.08 -12.60
N GLY A 302 -7.82 13.80 -13.68
CA GLY A 302 -8.70 14.98 -13.61
C GLY A 302 -10.14 14.61 -13.35
N LEU A 303 -10.89 15.52 -12.72
CA LEU A 303 -12.32 15.33 -12.42
C LEU A 303 -13.15 15.22 -13.71
N PHE A 304 -12.81 16.00 -14.74
CA PHE A 304 -13.52 16.08 -16.02
C PHE A 304 -12.91 15.21 -17.12
N SER A 305 -11.71 14.68 -16.91
CA SER A 305 -11.00 13.79 -17.84
C SER A 305 -10.26 12.71 -17.04
N PRO A 306 -10.99 11.74 -16.49
CA PRO A 306 -10.37 10.67 -15.71
C PRO A 306 -9.56 9.75 -16.64
N ASP A 307 -8.32 9.43 -16.24
CA ASP A 307 -7.50 8.41 -16.90
C ASP A 307 -7.95 7.01 -16.43
N ILE A 308 -8.94 6.45 -17.10
CA ILE A 308 -9.47 5.11 -16.82
C ILE A 308 -8.83 4.11 -17.75
N ARG A 309 -8.33 3.02 -17.19
CA ARG A 309 -7.67 1.94 -17.92
C ARG A 309 -8.24 0.59 -17.52
N ASP A 310 -8.09 -0.41 -18.38
CA ASP A 310 -8.38 -1.80 -18.01
C ASP A 310 -7.36 -2.29 -17.00
N THR A 311 -7.84 -2.96 -15.95
CA THR A 311 -6.96 -3.59 -14.96
C THR A 311 -6.32 -4.85 -15.55
N LEU A 312 -5.00 -4.94 -15.48
CA LEU A 312 -4.26 -6.10 -15.95
C LEU A 312 -4.17 -7.17 -14.84
N LEU A 313 -4.31 -8.45 -15.22
CA LEU A 313 -4.09 -9.55 -14.30
C LEU A 313 -2.67 -9.47 -13.69
N PHE A 314 -2.56 -9.68 -12.37
CA PHE A 314 -1.32 -9.47 -11.61
C PHE A 314 -0.72 -8.07 -11.86
N ASN A 315 -1.55 -7.06 -12.10
CA ASN A 315 -1.11 -5.69 -12.37
C ASN A 315 -0.15 -5.57 -13.57
N GLY A 316 -0.26 -6.50 -14.54
CA GLY A 316 0.62 -6.56 -15.72
C GLY A 316 1.91 -7.35 -15.52
N TYR A 317 2.07 -8.07 -14.40
CA TYR A 317 3.24 -8.92 -14.13
C TYR A 317 2.97 -10.42 -14.31
N ALA A 318 1.95 -10.78 -15.09
CA ALA A 318 1.52 -12.17 -15.27
C ALA A 318 2.66 -13.07 -15.77
N ASP A 319 3.45 -12.63 -16.74
CA ASP A 319 4.55 -13.40 -17.32
C ASP A 319 5.61 -13.80 -16.28
N GLN A 320 5.81 -12.96 -15.27
CA GLN A 320 6.80 -13.18 -14.22
C GLN A 320 6.27 -14.01 -13.06
N VAL A 321 4.97 -13.87 -12.70
CA VAL A 321 4.44 -14.39 -11.43
C VAL A 321 3.37 -15.45 -11.56
N ALA A 322 2.72 -15.61 -12.72
CA ALA A 322 1.62 -16.58 -12.86
C ALA A 322 2.04 -18.02 -12.53
N GLY A 323 3.32 -18.34 -12.74
CA GLY A 323 3.89 -19.65 -12.40
C GLY A 323 3.78 -20.01 -10.91
N LEU A 324 3.81 -19.01 -10.01
CA LEU A 324 3.65 -19.21 -8.55
C LEU A 324 2.26 -19.75 -8.17
N TYR A 325 1.26 -19.51 -9.01
CA TYR A 325 -0.15 -19.81 -8.75
C TYR A 325 -0.69 -20.92 -9.64
N ARG A 326 0.19 -21.69 -10.31
CA ARG A 326 -0.22 -22.79 -11.19
C ARG A 326 -1.06 -23.81 -10.42
N GLY A 327 -2.24 -24.11 -10.94
CA GLY A 327 -3.18 -25.03 -10.30
C GLY A 327 -4.04 -24.44 -9.19
N MET A 328 -3.88 -23.16 -8.88
CA MET A 328 -4.68 -22.44 -7.89
C MET A 328 -5.88 -21.76 -8.56
N ASP A 329 -7.08 -21.94 -8.00
CA ASP A 329 -8.27 -21.18 -8.39
C ASP A 329 -8.17 -19.74 -7.83
N LEU A 330 -7.81 -18.80 -8.69
CA LEU A 330 -7.64 -17.39 -8.33
C LEU A 330 -8.94 -16.63 -8.01
N ARG A 331 -10.11 -17.26 -8.22
CA ARG A 331 -11.40 -16.70 -7.79
C ARG A 331 -11.70 -17.02 -6.33
N ARG A 332 -11.20 -18.15 -5.85
CA ARG A 332 -11.34 -18.58 -4.45
C ARG A 332 -10.17 -18.10 -3.58
N ASN A 333 -8.99 -17.97 -4.20
CA ASN A 333 -7.74 -17.58 -3.53
C ASN A 333 -7.37 -16.15 -3.97
N TYR A 334 -8.15 -15.18 -3.53
CA TYR A 334 -7.97 -13.77 -3.78
C TYR A 334 -7.36 -13.01 -2.59
#